data_aea27438a9d80c92f0d4d107a06c14a1
#
_entry.id   aea27438a9d80c92f0d4d107a06c14a1
#
_cell.length_a   1.000
_cell.length_b   1.000
_cell.length_c   1.000
_cell.angle_alpha   90.00
_cell.angle_beta   90.00
_cell.angle_gamma   90.00
#
_symmetry.space_group_name_H-M   'P 1'
#
loop_
_entity.id
_entity.type
_entity.pdbx_description
1 polymer ?
#
loop_
_entity_poly.entity_id
_entity_poly.type
_entity_poly.pdbx_seq_one_letter_code
_entity_poly.pdbx_strand_id
1 'polypeptide(L)'
;SKYDEVKHVDLLKEGKYPTFFEDDLCVVVCPSFGGRLPYTCAERLRHLRANNAIVILVCVYGNRHYEDTLLEMKDICDVCGFTCIGAICAIAQHSIIHEFGENRPDAQDKKELLAFMEQIYLKGDREIEFVPGEYPYKPLKNFPLHPYADKHCTKCGVCVEECPVGAISLEDMKDCDSDICISCMRCIAICPSKARKNNPALVLSTKALIKK
;
A
#
# COMPACT_ATOMS: atom_id res chain seq x y z
N SER A 1 -0.74 1.38 28.48
CA SER A 1 -0.19 0.79 27.22
C SER A 1 1.25 0.36 27.49
N LYS A 2 1.70 -0.71 26.86
CA LYS A 2 3.11 -1.18 26.93
C LYS A 2 4.05 -0.20 26.18
N TYR A 3 3.50 0.60 25.26
CA TYR A 3 4.23 1.52 24.40
C TYR A 3 3.82 2.95 24.71
N ASP A 4 4.81 3.80 24.98
CA ASP A 4 4.60 5.19 25.44
C ASP A 4 4.66 6.20 24.28
N GLU A 5 5.27 5.84 23.14
CA GLU A 5 5.46 6.71 21.99
C GLU A 5 5.09 6.00 20.67
N VAL A 6 4.44 6.73 19.76
CA VAL A 6 4.15 6.27 18.39
C VAL A 6 4.95 7.09 17.41
N LYS A 7 5.80 6.42 16.62
CA LYS A 7 6.57 7.03 15.52
C LYS A 7 6.01 6.61 14.17
N HIS A 8 5.86 7.56 13.27
CA HIS A 8 5.46 7.30 11.90
C HIS A 8 6.68 7.28 10.98
N VAL A 9 6.85 6.17 10.26
CA VAL A 9 7.87 5.99 9.22
C VAL A 9 7.19 5.94 7.87
N ASP A 10 7.44 6.97 7.03
CA ASP A 10 6.82 7.07 5.72
C ASP A 10 7.66 6.35 4.66
N LEU A 11 7.22 5.16 4.24
CA LEU A 11 7.85 4.39 3.18
C LEU A 11 7.61 4.97 1.76
N LEU A 12 6.80 6.03 1.61
CA LEU A 12 6.67 6.73 0.33
C LEU A 12 7.88 7.63 0.04
N LYS A 13 8.63 8.00 1.06
CA LYS A 13 9.83 8.84 0.95
C LYS A 13 11.08 7.98 1.01
N GLU A 14 11.99 8.20 0.07
CA GLU A 14 13.33 7.60 0.16
C GLU A 14 14.10 8.22 1.31
N GLY A 15 14.84 7.39 2.04
CA GLY A 15 15.60 7.87 3.19
C GLY A 15 16.26 6.76 3.99
N LYS A 16 16.91 7.17 5.08
CA LYS A 16 17.38 6.23 6.09
C LYS A 16 16.27 5.90 7.05
N TYR A 17 15.93 4.63 7.14
CA TYR A 17 14.96 4.14 8.11
C TYR A 17 15.66 3.80 9.44
N PRO A 18 14.97 3.92 10.58
CA PRO A 18 15.53 3.49 11.86
C PRO A 18 15.76 1.97 11.87
N THR A 19 16.67 1.52 12.74
CA THR A 19 16.74 0.12 13.12
C THR A 19 15.77 -0.12 14.25
N PHE A 20 15.03 -1.23 14.20
CA PHE A 20 14.04 -1.62 15.19
C PHE A 20 14.60 -2.72 16.09
N PHE A 21 14.23 -2.75 17.37
CA PHE A 21 14.75 -3.67 18.37
C PHE A 21 13.61 -4.44 19.03
N GLU A 22 13.96 -5.44 19.84
CA GLU A 22 13.01 -6.37 20.47
C GLU A 22 11.90 -5.73 21.31
N ASP A 23 12.13 -4.51 21.83
CA ASP A 23 11.13 -3.73 22.56
C ASP A 23 10.18 -2.93 21.66
N ASP A 24 10.45 -2.87 20.35
CA ASP A 24 9.61 -2.14 19.40
C ASP A 24 8.47 -3.02 18.87
N LEU A 25 7.27 -2.46 18.84
CA LEU A 25 6.14 -2.99 18.08
C LEU A 25 5.97 -2.19 16.79
N CYS A 26 6.16 -2.85 15.67
CA CYS A 26 5.98 -2.25 14.35
C CYS A 26 4.63 -2.66 13.75
N VAL A 27 3.92 -1.71 13.15
CA VAL A 27 2.76 -1.99 12.31
C VAL A 27 3.13 -1.59 10.87
N VAL A 28 3.36 -2.59 10.02
CA VAL A 28 3.69 -2.38 8.61
C VAL A 28 2.42 -2.42 7.78
N VAL A 29 2.09 -1.29 7.15
CA VAL A 29 0.88 -1.11 6.34
C VAL A 29 1.27 -0.93 4.88
N CYS A 30 0.86 -1.85 4.02
CA CYS A 30 1.17 -1.80 2.59
C CYS A 30 -0.08 -2.05 1.74
N PRO A 31 -0.16 -1.43 0.54
CA PRO A 31 -1.26 -1.69 -0.38
C PRO A 31 -1.02 -2.96 -1.20
N SER A 32 -2.11 -3.61 -1.62
CA SER A 32 -2.08 -4.68 -2.62
C SER A 32 -2.38 -4.13 -4.01
N PHE A 33 -1.45 -4.26 -4.94
CA PHE A 33 -1.61 -3.91 -6.35
C PHE A 33 -1.57 -5.16 -7.22
N GLY A 34 -2.74 -5.55 -7.74
CA GLY A 34 -2.85 -6.77 -8.54
C GLY A 34 -2.50 -8.06 -7.80
N GLY A 35 -2.63 -8.07 -6.46
CA GLY A 35 -2.35 -9.23 -5.61
C GLY A 35 -0.90 -9.34 -5.14
N ARG A 36 -0.09 -8.29 -5.32
CA ARG A 36 1.31 -8.21 -4.90
C ARG A 36 1.60 -6.85 -4.25
N LEU A 37 2.72 -6.73 -3.56
CA LEU A 37 3.24 -5.42 -3.21
C LEU A 37 3.60 -4.61 -4.47
N PRO A 38 3.34 -3.28 -4.52
CA PRO A 38 4.00 -2.43 -5.50
C PRO A 38 5.51 -2.60 -5.38
N TYR A 39 6.22 -2.67 -6.51
CA TYR A 39 7.65 -3.00 -6.49
C TYR A 39 8.46 -2.02 -5.63
N THR A 40 8.14 -0.73 -5.67
CA THR A 40 8.78 0.31 -4.84
C THR A 40 8.50 0.13 -3.35
N CYS A 41 7.31 -0.36 -3.00
CA CYS A 41 6.97 -0.69 -1.62
C CYS A 41 7.78 -1.89 -1.13
N ALA A 42 7.86 -2.95 -1.93
CA ALA A 42 8.66 -4.14 -1.61
C ALA A 42 10.15 -3.81 -1.49
N GLU A 43 10.68 -2.96 -2.39
CA GLU A 43 12.08 -2.52 -2.36
C GLU A 43 12.39 -1.72 -1.08
N ARG A 44 11.57 -0.72 -0.76
CA ARG A 44 11.77 0.11 0.43
C ARG A 44 11.59 -0.69 1.72
N LEU A 45 10.64 -1.62 1.75
CA LEU A 45 10.46 -2.50 2.89
C LEU A 45 11.72 -3.36 3.15
N ARG A 46 12.41 -3.82 2.09
CA ARG A 46 13.69 -4.54 2.20
C ARG A 46 14.84 -3.72 2.81
N HIS A 47 14.72 -2.40 2.82
CA HIS A 47 15.72 -1.53 3.46
C HIS A 47 15.51 -1.39 4.97
N LEU A 48 14.39 -1.84 5.53
CA LEU A 48 14.22 -1.88 6.98
C LEU A 48 15.20 -2.87 7.61
N ARG A 49 15.51 -2.63 8.87
CA ARG A 49 16.37 -3.51 9.68
C ARG A 49 15.77 -3.67 11.05
N ALA A 50 15.62 -4.91 11.46
CA ALA A 50 15.13 -5.25 12.78
C ALA A 50 16.08 -6.23 13.47
N ASN A 51 16.13 -6.14 14.78
CA ASN A 51 16.80 -7.07 15.65
C ASN A 51 15.74 -7.68 16.57
N ASN A 52 15.00 -8.67 16.02
CA ASN A 52 13.87 -9.35 16.66
C ASN A 52 12.70 -8.43 17.07
N ALA A 53 12.58 -7.25 16.48
CA ALA A 53 11.40 -6.42 16.70
C ALA A 53 10.14 -7.14 16.23
N ILE A 54 9.05 -7.02 16.99
CA ILE A 54 7.78 -7.65 16.61
C ILE A 54 7.05 -6.81 15.57
N VAL A 55 6.41 -7.49 14.61
CA VAL A 55 5.67 -6.83 13.54
C VAL A 55 4.26 -7.38 13.36
N ILE A 56 3.31 -6.47 13.13
CA ILE A 56 1.96 -6.76 12.66
C ILE A 56 1.85 -6.26 11.22
N LEU A 57 1.41 -7.13 10.33
CA LEU A 57 1.27 -6.84 8.90
C LEU A 57 -0.17 -6.45 8.57
N VAL A 58 -0.34 -5.33 7.87
CA VAL A 58 -1.65 -4.86 7.41
C VAL A 58 -1.62 -4.69 5.89
N CYS A 59 -2.31 -5.57 5.18
CA CYS A 59 -2.50 -5.45 3.73
C CYS A 59 -3.76 -4.66 3.44
N VAL A 60 -3.65 -3.47 2.83
CA VAL A 60 -4.79 -2.66 2.40
C VAL A 60 -5.13 -2.98 0.95
N TYR A 61 -6.37 -3.37 0.66
CA TYR A 61 -6.77 -3.74 -0.69
C TYR A 61 -8.16 -3.21 -1.07
N GLY A 62 -8.38 -3.08 -2.38
CA GLY A 62 -9.59 -2.49 -2.96
C GLY A 62 -10.77 -3.44 -3.11
N ASN A 63 -11.00 -4.32 -2.13
CA ASN A 63 -12.15 -5.26 -2.06
C ASN A 63 -12.28 -6.19 -3.29
N ARG A 64 -11.18 -6.49 -3.99
CA ARG A 64 -11.17 -7.53 -5.02
C ARG A 64 -10.50 -8.79 -4.48
N HIS A 65 -9.18 -8.77 -4.37
CA HIS A 65 -8.34 -9.84 -3.81
C HIS A 65 -6.96 -9.29 -3.47
N TYR A 66 -6.32 -9.82 -2.43
CA TYR A 66 -4.96 -9.44 -2.01
C TYR A 66 -3.90 -10.49 -2.40
N GLU A 67 -4.35 -11.70 -2.80
CA GLU A 67 -3.55 -12.82 -3.30
C GLU A 67 -2.27 -13.03 -2.47
N ASP A 68 -1.07 -12.80 -3.04
CA ASP A 68 0.22 -13.09 -2.38
C ASP A 68 0.78 -11.92 -1.57
N THR A 69 0.06 -10.80 -1.46
CA THR A 69 0.58 -9.57 -0.83
C THR A 69 1.02 -9.79 0.62
N LEU A 70 0.21 -10.49 1.44
CA LEU A 70 0.58 -10.77 2.84
C LEU A 70 1.79 -11.68 2.95
N LEU A 71 1.86 -12.72 2.10
CA LEU A 71 2.99 -13.64 2.08
C LEU A 71 4.28 -12.90 1.69
N GLU A 72 4.23 -12.06 0.65
CA GLU A 72 5.37 -11.24 0.26
C GLU A 72 5.80 -10.25 1.35
N MET A 73 4.83 -9.64 2.07
CA MET A 73 5.14 -8.78 3.22
C MET A 73 5.85 -9.56 4.32
N LYS A 74 5.34 -10.75 4.68
CA LYS A 74 5.93 -11.58 5.73
C LYS A 74 7.34 -11.97 5.37
N ASP A 75 7.56 -12.52 4.17
CA ASP A 75 8.89 -12.95 3.72
C ASP A 75 9.92 -11.82 3.74
N ILE A 76 9.52 -10.61 3.34
CA ILE A 76 10.43 -9.46 3.39
C ILE A 76 10.71 -9.07 4.85
N CYS A 77 9.71 -9.05 5.71
CA CYS A 77 9.89 -8.70 7.13
C CYS A 77 10.76 -9.72 7.85
N ASP A 78 10.56 -11.02 7.60
CA ASP A 78 11.38 -12.09 8.16
C ASP A 78 12.86 -11.92 7.76
N VAL A 79 13.15 -11.66 6.48
CA VAL A 79 14.51 -11.38 5.99
C VAL A 79 15.10 -10.10 6.61
N CYS A 80 14.27 -9.11 6.93
CA CYS A 80 14.68 -7.88 7.60
C CYS A 80 14.92 -8.05 9.11
N GLY A 81 14.64 -9.21 9.69
CA GLY A 81 14.86 -9.55 11.10
C GLY A 81 13.70 -9.24 12.03
N PHE A 82 12.49 -9.07 11.50
CA PHE A 82 11.26 -8.95 12.29
C PHE A 82 10.69 -10.31 12.68
N THR A 83 9.99 -10.35 13.81
CA THR A 83 9.15 -11.49 14.21
C THR A 83 7.69 -11.13 13.98
N CYS A 84 7.03 -11.80 13.01
CA CYS A 84 5.64 -11.51 12.68
C CYS A 84 4.69 -12.16 13.69
N ILE A 85 3.92 -11.34 14.42
CA ILE A 85 2.97 -11.81 15.44
C ILE A 85 1.50 -11.71 15.01
N GLY A 86 1.21 -11.07 13.89
CA GLY A 86 -0.14 -10.93 13.35
C GLY A 86 -0.16 -10.39 11.93
N ALA A 87 -1.17 -10.77 11.18
CA ALA A 87 -1.40 -10.27 9.82
C ALA A 87 -2.89 -10.12 9.54
N ILE A 88 -3.30 -9.01 8.92
CA ILE A 88 -4.69 -8.72 8.57
C ILE A 88 -4.80 -8.06 7.21
N CYS A 89 -5.91 -8.31 6.51
CA CYS A 89 -6.30 -7.59 5.32
C CYS A 89 -7.39 -6.57 5.65
N ALA A 90 -7.12 -5.30 5.36
CA ALA A 90 -8.06 -4.20 5.55
C ALA A 90 -8.65 -3.77 4.20
N ILE A 91 -9.97 -3.72 4.12
CA ILE A 91 -10.66 -3.27 2.92
C ILE A 91 -10.64 -1.73 2.87
N ALA A 92 -10.34 -1.20 1.68
CA ALA A 92 -10.52 0.21 1.36
C ALA A 92 -11.22 0.35 0.00
N GLN A 93 -11.78 1.52 -0.27
CA GLN A 93 -12.31 1.80 -1.60
C GLN A 93 -11.21 1.66 -2.66
N HIS A 94 -11.54 0.96 -3.75
CA HIS A 94 -10.57 0.71 -4.82
C HIS A 94 -10.19 2.01 -5.53
N SER A 95 -8.90 2.28 -5.65
CA SER A 95 -8.36 3.56 -6.15
C SER A 95 -8.73 3.90 -7.61
N ILE A 96 -9.12 2.89 -8.41
CA ILE A 96 -9.46 3.04 -9.83
C ILE A 96 -10.96 2.81 -10.07
N ILE A 97 -11.54 1.79 -9.45
CA ILE A 97 -12.93 1.36 -9.67
C ILE A 97 -13.68 1.52 -8.36
N HIS A 98 -14.17 2.72 -8.14
CA HIS A 98 -14.70 3.16 -6.84
C HIS A 98 -15.93 2.39 -6.36
N GLU A 99 -16.61 1.63 -7.23
CA GLU A 99 -17.71 0.73 -6.82
C GLU A 99 -17.23 -0.49 -6.00
N PHE A 100 -15.94 -0.85 -6.08
CA PHE A 100 -15.38 -1.87 -5.21
C PHE A 100 -14.96 -1.26 -3.88
N GLY A 101 -15.52 -1.77 -2.79
CA GLY A 101 -15.28 -1.27 -1.46
C GLY A 101 -15.77 0.18 -1.29
N GLU A 102 -16.86 0.55 -1.99
CA GLU A 102 -17.45 1.90 -1.87
C GLU A 102 -17.76 2.22 -0.41
N ASN A 103 -17.39 3.43 0.01
CA ASN A 103 -17.50 3.92 1.39
C ASN A 103 -16.70 3.13 2.43
N ARG A 104 -15.73 2.28 2.01
CA ARG A 104 -14.84 1.56 2.94
C ARG A 104 -13.48 2.29 3.11
N PRO A 105 -12.85 2.26 4.31
CA PRO A 105 -13.31 1.56 5.52
C PRO A 105 -14.47 2.28 6.22
N ASP A 106 -15.39 1.52 6.79
CA ASP A 106 -16.54 2.02 7.54
C ASP A 106 -16.40 1.76 9.06
N ALA A 107 -17.48 2.03 9.83
CA ALA A 107 -17.48 1.83 11.27
C ALA A 107 -17.34 0.35 11.68
N GLN A 108 -17.83 -0.58 10.86
CA GLN A 108 -17.70 -2.01 11.09
C GLN A 108 -16.27 -2.47 10.86
N ASP A 109 -15.61 -2.00 9.78
CA ASP A 109 -14.18 -2.26 9.54
C ASP A 109 -13.32 -1.82 10.72
N LYS A 110 -13.58 -0.60 11.21
CA LYS A 110 -12.86 -0.09 12.40
C LYS A 110 -13.05 -0.99 13.61
N LYS A 111 -14.27 -1.46 13.86
CA LYS A 111 -14.56 -2.36 14.99
C LYS A 111 -13.83 -3.69 14.83
N GLU A 112 -13.80 -4.26 13.62
CA GLU A 112 -13.12 -5.52 13.31
C GLU A 112 -11.60 -5.40 13.48
N LEU A 113 -11.01 -4.29 12.98
CA LEU A 113 -9.58 -4.01 13.16
C LEU A 113 -9.20 -3.87 14.64
N LEU A 114 -10.01 -3.18 15.43
CA LEU A 114 -9.78 -3.05 16.87
C LEU A 114 -9.88 -4.39 17.59
N ALA A 115 -10.90 -5.20 17.28
CA ALA A 115 -11.05 -6.54 17.85
C ALA A 115 -9.88 -7.46 17.46
N PHE A 116 -9.37 -7.36 16.24
CA PHE A 116 -8.19 -8.09 15.82
C PHE A 116 -6.94 -7.67 16.62
N MET A 117 -6.73 -6.38 16.82
CA MET A 117 -5.62 -5.89 17.62
C MET A 117 -5.72 -6.37 19.10
N GLU A 118 -6.92 -6.42 19.65
CA GLU A 118 -7.15 -6.98 20.97
C GLU A 118 -6.80 -8.47 21.03
N GLN A 119 -7.18 -9.25 20.02
CA GLN A 119 -6.81 -10.67 19.94
C GLN A 119 -5.30 -10.88 19.88
N ILE A 120 -4.57 -10.06 19.10
CA ILE A 120 -3.09 -10.11 19.08
C ILE A 120 -2.53 -9.81 20.47
N TYR A 121 -3.04 -8.77 21.12
CA TYR A 121 -2.59 -8.40 22.46
C TYR A 121 -2.80 -9.53 23.48
N LEU A 122 -3.95 -10.21 23.45
CA LEU A 122 -4.26 -11.34 24.32
C LEU A 122 -3.42 -12.59 24.01
N LYS A 123 -3.07 -12.80 22.74
CA LYS A 123 -2.21 -13.92 22.31
C LYS A 123 -0.77 -13.73 22.79
N GLY A 124 -0.32 -12.50 22.98
CA GLY A 124 1.06 -12.13 23.28
C GLY A 124 1.96 -12.20 22.02
N ASP A 125 3.27 -12.08 22.22
CA ASP A 125 4.27 -11.94 21.18
C ASP A 125 4.60 -13.30 20.46
N ARG A 126 3.62 -14.19 20.35
CA ARG A 126 3.78 -15.47 19.67
C ARG A 126 3.81 -15.29 18.18
N GLU A 127 4.89 -15.71 17.55
CA GLU A 127 5.04 -15.72 16.09
C GLU A 127 3.92 -16.49 15.39
N ILE A 128 3.53 -15.99 14.20
CA ILE A 128 2.65 -16.69 13.26
C ILE A 128 3.48 -17.33 12.17
N GLU A 129 3.32 -18.64 11.98
CA GLU A 129 4.08 -19.41 10.99
C GLU A 129 3.52 -19.24 9.58
N PHE A 130 2.21 -18.95 9.48
CA PHE A 130 1.49 -18.95 8.21
C PHE A 130 0.68 -17.67 7.98
N VAL A 131 0.72 -17.18 6.75
CA VAL A 131 -0.19 -16.17 6.19
C VAL A 131 -0.67 -16.63 4.82
N PRO A 132 -1.86 -16.21 4.35
CA PRO A 132 -2.36 -16.56 3.02
C PRO A 132 -1.45 -16.07 1.89
N GLY A 133 -1.29 -16.89 0.86
CA GLY A 133 -0.51 -16.66 -0.35
C GLY A 133 0.06 -17.97 -0.89
N GLU A 134 0.60 -17.96 -2.09
CA GLU A 134 1.15 -19.14 -2.78
C GLU A 134 2.53 -18.86 -3.37
N TYR A 135 3.35 -19.92 -3.49
CA TYR A 135 4.62 -19.89 -4.22
C TYR A 135 4.50 -20.71 -5.52
N PRO A 136 5.11 -20.24 -6.63
CA PRO A 136 5.76 -18.93 -6.81
C PRO A 136 4.74 -17.81 -6.78
N TYR A 137 5.14 -16.65 -6.29
CA TYR A 137 4.28 -15.47 -6.29
C TYR A 137 3.70 -15.19 -7.68
N LYS A 138 2.47 -14.71 -7.71
CA LYS A 138 1.84 -14.19 -8.91
C LYS A 138 2.73 -13.14 -9.59
N PRO A 139 2.90 -13.20 -10.94
CA PRO A 139 3.69 -12.19 -11.64
C PRO A 139 3.13 -10.78 -11.44
N LEU A 140 4.02 -9.82 -11.16
CA LEU A 140 3.64 -8.41 -11.16
C LEU A 140 3.14 -8.00 -12.54
N LYS A 141 1.99 -7.33 -12.57
CA LYS A 141 1.42 -6.78 -13.80
C LYS A 141 1.47 -5.27 -13.75
N ASN A 142 2.05 -4.64 -14.77
CA ASN A 142 1.90 -3.21 -14.96
C ASN A 142 0.51 -2.94 -15.52
N PHE A 143 -0.22 -2.03 -14.87
CA PHE A 143 -1.52 -1.57 -15.36
C PHE A 143 -1.31 -0.34 -16.24
N PRO A 144 -1.85 -0.31 -17.46
CA PRO A 144 -1.65 0.81 -18.40
C PRO A 144 -2.57 2.00 -18.07
N LEU A 145 -2.74 2.29 -16.79
CA LEU A 145 -3.58 3.39 -16.29
C LEU A 145 -2.68 4.49 -15.76
N HIS A 146 -2.24 5.35 -16.67
CA HIS A 146 -1.37 6.48 -16.35
C HIS A 146 -2.20 7.77 -16.32
N PRO A 147 -2.36 8.41 -15.13
CA PRO A 147 -3.16 9.63 -15.01
C PRO A 147 -2.54 10.79 -15.76
N TYR A 148 -3.38 11.57 -16.43
CA TYR A 148 -3.00 12.81 -17.12
C TYR A 148 -3.72 14.01 -16.50
N ALA A 149 -3.23 15.23 -16.75
CA ALA A 149 -3.90 16.45 -16.33
C ALA A 149 -4.68 17.08 -17.50
N ASP A 150 -5.92 17.47 -17.25
CA ASP A 150 -6.75 18.20 -18.21
C ASP A 150 -6.48 19.73 -18.19
N LYS A 151 -7.28 20.47 -18.96
CA LYS A 151 -7.15 21.93 -19.10
C LYS A 151 -7.38 22.73 -17.79
N HIS A 152 -7.89 22.12 -16.75
CA HIS A 152 -8.12 22.77 -15.44
C HIS A 152 -6.88 22.72 -14.54
N CYS A 153 -5.76 22.17 -15.03
CA CYS A 153 -4.52 22.10 -14.28
C CYS A 153 -3.96 23.52 -14.03
N THR A 154 -3.80 23.85 -12.75
CA THR A 154 -3.25 25.13 -12.30
C THR A 154 -1.71 25.14 -12.21
N LYS A 155 -1.06 24.03 -12.56
CA LYS A 155 0.40 23.82 -12.47
C LYS A 155 0.95 24.06 -11.05
N CYS A 156 0.20 23.69 -10.03
CA CYS A 156 0.58 23.93 -8.61
C CYS A 156 1.72 23.01 -8.11
N GLY A 157 2.17 22.00 -8.86
CA GLY A 157 3.29 21.13 -8.51
C GLY A 157 2.99 20.00 -7.52
N VAL A 158 1.87 20.02 -6.79
CA VAL A 158 1.54 19.03 -5.73
C VAL A 158 1.66 17.57 -6.20
N CYS A 159 1.20 17.27 -7.43
CA CYS A 159 1.29 15.91 -7.98
C CYS A 159 2.72 15.48 -8.31
N VAL A 160 3.62 16.40 -8.58
CA VAL A 160 5.07 16.15 -8.78
C VAL A 160 5.71 15.82 -7.44
N GLU A 161 5.53 16.70 -6.45
CA GLU A 161 6.12 16.57 -5.11
C GLU A 161 5.68 15.30 -4.40
N GLU A 162 4.40 14.93 -4.55
CA GLU A 162 3.78 13.80 -3.86
C GLU A 162 3.82 12.48 -4.66
N CYS A 163 4.46 12.46 -5.84
CA CYS A 163 4.58 11.22 -6.60
C CYS A 163 5.60 10.27 -5.94
N PRO A 164 5.19 9.08 -5.47
CA PRO A 164 6.08 8.18 -4.74
C PRO A 164 7.22 7.61 -5.58
N VAL A 165 7.14 7.75 -6.90
CA VAL A 165 8.12 7.22 -7.87
C VAL A 165 8.70 8.28 -8.79
N GLY A 166 8.34 9.56 -8.62
CA GLY A 166 8.86 10.65 -9.47
C GLY A 166 8.40 10.60 -10.93
N ALA A 167 7.27 9.95 -11.23
CA ALA A 167 6.79 9.79 -12.59
C ALA A 167 6.18 11.05 -13.23
N ILE A 168 6.18 12.18 -12.55
CA ILE A 168 5.61 13.46 -13.06
C ILE A 168 6.68 14.53 -12.91
N SER A 169 7.06 15.19 -13.99
CA SER A 169 8.07 16.26 -13.96
C SER A 169 7.44 17.66 -13.83
N LEU A 170 8.25 18.64 -13.41
CA LEU A 170 7.83 20.04 -13.36
C LEU A 170 7.74 20.64 -14.77
N GLU A 171 8.52 20.15 -15.73
CA GLU A 171 8.55 20.60 -17.11
C GLU A 171 7.29 20.12 -17.87
N ASP A 172 6.83 18.89 -17.57
CA ASP A 172 5.61 18.33 -18.13
C ASP A 172 4.71 17.75 -17.04
N MET A 173 3.84 18.60 -16.49
CA MET A 173 2.84 18.17 -15.52
C MET A 173 1.59 17.59 -16.19
N LYS A 174 1.49 17.57 -17.52
CA LYS A 174 0.31 17.09 -18.20
C LYS A 174 0.23 15.57 -18.12
N ASP A 175 1.27 14.90 -18.51
CA ASP A 175 1.33 13.45 -18.52
C ASP A 175 2.20 12.91 -17.38
N CYS A 176 2.31 11.62 -17.22
CA CYS A 176 3.27 10.97 -16.37
C CYS A 176 4.09 9.96 -17.20
N ASP A 177 5.33 9.76 -16.81
CA ASP A 177 6.18 8.73 -17.40
C ASP A 177 5.56 7.35 -17.17
N SER A 178 5.18 6.69 -18.28
CA SER A 178 4.52 5.39 -18.24
C SER A 178 5.42 4.25 -17.77
N ASP A 179 6.73 4.40 -17.90
CA ASP A 179 7.71 3.37 -17.52
C ASP A 179 7.98 3.40 -16.01
N ILE A 180 7.77 4.57 -15.39
CA ILE A 180 7.98 4.78 -13.94
C ILE A 180 6.66 4.68 -13.17
N CYS A 181 5.53 5.10 -13.76
CA CYS A 181 4.24 5.20 -13.09
C CYS A 181 3.70 3.85 -12.63
N ILE A 182 3.50 3.68 -11.32
CA ILE A 182 2.93 2.47 -10.70
C ILE A 182 1.39 2.46 -10.64
N SER A 183 0.71 3.38 -11.31
CA SER A 183 -0.77 3.47 -11.33
C SER A 183 -1.43 3.55 -9.94
N CYS A 184 -0.79 4.20 -8.96
CA CYS A 184 -1.29 4.29 -7.58
C CYS A 184 -2.46 5.27 -7.40
N MET A 185 -2.76 6.09 -8.38
CA MET A 185 -3.81 7.12 -8.38
C MET A 185 -3.65 8.23 -7.32
N ARG A 186 -2.52 8.28 -6.59
CA ARG A 186 -2.27 9.32 -5.57
C ARG A 186 -2.41 10.73 -6.16
N CYS A 187 -1.82 10.98 -7.33
CA CYS A 187 -1.87 12.27 -8.00
C CYS A 187 -3.31 12.73 -8.36
N ILE A 188 -4.24 11.78 -8.55
CA ILE A 188 -5.67 12.09 -8.74
C ILE A 188 -6.29 12.49 -7.40
N ALA A 189 -6.05 11.69 -6.35
CA ALA A 189 -6.67 11.88 -5.04
C ALA A 189 -6.29 13.22 -4.39
N ILE A 190 -5.03 13.65 -4.55
CA ILE A 190 -4.52 14.88 -3.91
C ILE A 190 -4.66 16.14 -4.77
N CYS A 191 -5.10 16.04 -6.04
CA CYS A 191 -5.17 17.19 -6.94
C CYS A 191 -6.20 18.22 -6.47
N PRO A 192 -5.79 19.44 -6.03
CA PRO A 192 -6.72 20.43 -5.48
C PRO A 192 -7.71 20.96 -6.52
N SER A 193 -7.29 21.06 -7.79
CA SER A 193 -8.16 21.48 -8.90
C SER A 193 -8.92 20.33 -9.56
N LYS A 194 -8.74 19.06 -9.09
CA LYS A 194 -9.34 17.84 -9.67
C LYS A 194 -9.05 17.68 -11.17
N ALA A 195 -7.95 18.25 -11.63
CA ALA A 195 -7.52 18.20 -13.02
C ALA A 195 -6.88 16.86 -13.43
N ARG A 196 -6.30 16.10 -12.47
CA ARG A 196 -5.75 14.77 -12.73
C ARG A 196 -6.85 13.74 -12.92
N LYS A 197 -6.76 12.95 -14.00
CA LYS A 197 -7.79 11.98 -14.42
C LYS A 197 -7.17 10.76 -15.06
N ASN A 198 -7.90 9.66 -15.05
CA ASN A 198 -7.63 8.49 -15.88
C ASN A 198 -8.38 8.59 -17.22
N ASN A 199 -7.89 7.89 -18.24
CA ASN A 199 -8.65 7.70 -19.46
C ASN A 199 -9.89 6.82 -19.18
N PRO A 200 -11.13 7.32 -19.42
CA PRO A 200 -12.35 6.58 -19.09
C PRO A 200 -12.48 5.24 -19.83
N ALA A 201 -12.00 5.15 -21.08
CA ALA A 201 -12.06 3.92 -21.85
C ALA A 201 -11.14 2.85 -21.26
N LEU A 202 -9.94 3.23 -20.77
CA LEU A 202 -9.03 2.31 -20.09
C LEU A 202 -9.57 1.89 -18.72
N VAL A 203 -10.22 2.77 -17.99
CA VAL A 203 -10.91 2.42 -16.73
C VAL A 203 -12.00 1.38 -16.98
N LEU A 204 -12.81 1.58 -18.03
CA LEU A 204 -13.88 0.64 -18.38
C LEU A 204 -13.34 -0.74 -18.77
N SER A 205 -12.27 -0.80 -19.57
CA SER A 205 -11.62 -2.06 -19.94
C SER A 205 -11.00 -2.76 -18.72
N THR A 206 -10.36 -2.01 -17.83
CA THR A 206 -9.82 -2.55 -16.57
C THR A 206 -10.93 -3.11 -15.68
N LYS A 207 -12.07 -2.41 -15.57
CA LYS A 207 -13.23 -2.89 -14.83
C LYS A 207 -13.76 -4.23 -15.36
N ALA A 208 -13.80 -4.40 -16.69
CA ALA A 208 -14.22 -5.64 -17.31
C ALA A 208 -13.26 -6.81 -17.04
N LEU A 209 -11.96 -6.54 -16.94
CA LEU A 209 -10.92 -7.53 -16.61
C LEU A 209 -10.95 -7.96 -15.13
N ILE A 210 -11.24 -7.01 -14.24
CA ILE A 210 -11.22 -7.25 -12.79
C ILE A 210 -12.50 -7.95 -12.30
N LYS A 211 -13.63 -7.81 -12.99
CA LYS A 211 -14.90 -8.47 -12.64
C LYS A 211 -14.93 -9.99 -12.93
N LYS A 212 -13.95 -10.50 -13.66
CA LYS A 212 -13.76 -11.95 -13.91
C LYS A 212 -12.94 -12.59 -12.79
#